data_53f8d7ef3348c29f9175fb77f0d8e614
#
_entry.id   53f8d7ef3348c29f9175fb77f0d8e614
#
_cell.length_a   1.000
_cell.length_b   1.000
_cell.length_c   1.000
_cell.angle_alpha   90.00
_cell.angle_beta   90.00
_cell.angle_gamma   90.00
#
_symmetry.space_group_name_H-M   'P 1'
#
loop_
_entity.id
_entity.type
_entity.pdbx_description
1 polymer ?
#
loop_
_entity_poly.entity_id
_entity_poly.type
_entity_poly.pdbx_seq_one_letter_code
_entity_poly.pdbx_strand_id
1 'polypeptide(L)'
;MKVVLTCGGTAGHINPAVAVAQRLQELNPSCEILFLGAEGKMEMELVPREGYRILPLKVTNLSRGRHLEDLNHNLHSLKNVIDASHEARRVLQDFRPDAVLGTGG
;
A
#
# COMPACT_ATOMS: atom_id res chain seq x y z
N MET A 1 0.94 -10.03 -17.28
CA MET A 1 1.14 -8.69 -16.69
C MET A 1 1.11 -8.78 -15.19
N LYS A 2 1.99 -8.07 -14.55
CA LYS A 2 2.05 -7.96 -13.09
C LYS A 2 1.79 -6.54 -12.66
N VAL A 3 0.83 -6.34 -11.78
CA VAL A 3 0.43 -5.01 -11.32
C VAL A 3 0.44 -4.95 -9.80
N VAL A 4 1.02 -3.88 -9.26
CA VAL A 4 0.95 -3.57 -7.84
C VAL A 4 -0.07 -2.45 -7.65
N LEU A 5 -0.97 -2.64 -6.70
CA LEU A 5 -1.94 -1.64 -6.32
C LEU A 5 -1.69 -1.21 -4.88
N THR A 6 -1.71 0.08 -4.65
CA THR A 6 -1.60 0.64 -3.30
C THR A 6 -2.87 1.41 -2.96
N CYS A 7 -3.33 1.21 -1.76
CA CYS A 7 -4.49 1.90 -1.24
C CYS A 7 -4.42 1.87 0.27
N GLY A 8 -5.13 2.72 0.93
CA GLY A 8 -5.12 2.63 2.37
C GLY A 8 -5.93 3.68 3.09
N GLY A 9 -6.17 3.38 4.35
CA GLY A 9 -6.77 4.27 5.30
C GLY A 9 -8.27 4.24 5.34
N THR A 10 -8.94 4.23 4.21
CA THR A 10 -10.40 4.27 4.16
C THR A 10 -10.95 3.40 3.04
N ALA A 11 -12.21 2.98 3.19
CA ALA A 11 -12.90 2.25 2.14
C ALA A 11 -13.01 3.06 0.84
N GLY A 12 -13.05 4.39 0.95
CA GLY A 12 -13.07 5.28 -0.20
C GLY A 12 -11.83 5.18 -1.10
N HIS A 13 -10.70 4.77 -0.54
CA HIS A 13 -9.48 4.52 -1.31
C HIS A 13 -9.36 3.04 -1.72
N ILE A 14 -9.83 2.14 -0.88
CA ILE A 14 -9.70 0.70 -1.08
C ILE A 14 -10.63 0.21 -2.18
N ASN A 15 -11.89 0.63 -2.16
CA ASN A 15 -12.89 0.17 -3.12
C ASN A 15 -12.52 0.47 -4.57
N PRO A 16 -12.02 1.68 -4.91
CA PRO A 16 -11.56 1.94 -6.27
C PRO A 16 -10.40 1.03 -6.69
N ALA A 17 -9.47 0.74 -5.78
CA ALA A 17 -8.34 -0.14 -6.09
C ALA A 17 -8.82 -1.56 -6.37
N VAL A 18 -9.76 -2.07 -5.59
CA VAL A 18 -10.36 -3.39 -5.82
C VAL A 18 -11.10 -3.41 -7.16
N ALA A 19 -11.84 -2.35 -7.48
CA ALA A 19 -12.55 -2.26 -8.75
C ALA A 19 -11.58 -2.30 -9.94
N VAL A 20 -10.45 -1.60 -9.84
CA VAL A 20 -9.41 -1.65 -10.87
C VAL A 20 -8.83 -3.05 -11.00
N ALA A 21 -8.54 -3.71 -9.88
CA ALA A 21 -8.03 -5.09 -9.89
C ALA A 21 -9.00 -6.04 -10.60
N GLN A 22 -10.27 -5.96 -10.27
CA GLN A 22 -11.31 -6.77 -10.90
C GLN A 22 -11.37 -6.53 -12.39
N ARG A 23 -11.33 -5.27 -12.82
CA ARG A 23 -11.37 -4.94 -14.24
C ARG A 23 -10.14 -5.40 -14.98
N LEU A 24 -8.97 -5.27 -14.39
CA LEU A 24 -7.73 -5.76 -15.00
C LEU A 24 -7.79 -7.27 -15.23
N GLN A 25 -8.31 -8.02 -14.27
CA GLN A 25 -8.43 -9.47 -14.40
C GLN A 25 -9.50 -9.91 -15.40
N GLU A 26 -10.57 -9.12 -15.54
CA GLU A 26 -11.56 -9.36 -16.59
C GLU A 26 -10.94 -9.18 -17.98
N LEU A 27 -10.13 -8.15 -18.15
CA LEU A 27 -9.49 -7.84 -19.43
C LEU A 27 -8.30 -8.77 -19.72
N ASN A 28 -7.62 -9.21 -18.68
CA ASN A 28 -6.46 -10.10 -18.79
C ASN A 28 -6.47 -11.10 -17.63
N PRO A 29 -7.09 -12.28 -17.81
CA PRO A 29 -7.19 -13.26 -16.72
C PRO A 29 -5.86 -13.75 -16.17
N SER A 30 -4.77 -13.63 -16.92
CA SER A 30 -3.44 -14.00 -16.45
C SER A 30 -2.72 -12.87 -15.68
N CYS A 31 -3.39 -11.75 -15.49
CA CYS A 31 -2.82 -10.62 -14.73
C CYS A 31 -2.61 -11.00 -13.27
N GLU A 32 -1.38 -10.87 -12.81
CA GLU A 32 -1.04 -11.07 -11.41
C GLU A 32 -1.15 -9.75 -10.68
N ILE A 33 -1.91 -9.73 -9.58
CA ILE A 33 -2.17 -8.53 -8.81
C ILE A 33 -1.67 -8.70 -7.39
N LEU A 34 -0.91 -7.72 -6.94
CA LEU A 34 -0.42 -7.64 -5.57
C LEU A 34 -0.79 -6.28 -4.99
N PHE A 35 -1.42 -6.29 -3.83
CA PHE A 35 -1.68 -5.07 -3.09
C PHE A 35 -0.58 -4.81 -2.06
N LEU A 36 -0.27 -3.56 -1.84
CA LEU A 36 0.54 -3.11 -0.73
C LEU A 36 -0.30 -2.19 0.15
N GLY A 37 -0.25 -2.38 1.44
CA GLY A 37 -1.02 -1.57 2.37
C GLY A 37 -0.28 -1.36 3.68
N ALA A 38 -0.81 -0.49 4.52
CA ALA A 38 -0.23 -0.19 5.82
C ALA A 38 -0.64 -1.25 6.84
N GLU A 39 0.35 -1.77 7.57
CA GLU A 39 0.12 -2.74 8.62
C GLU A 39 -0.91 -2.21 9.64
N GLY A 40 -1.86 -3.04 10.02
CA GLY A 40 -2.88 -2.70 11.01
C GLY A 40 -4.00 -1.81 10.51
N LYS A 41 -4.04 -1.51 9.22
CA LYS A 41 -5.08 -0.68 8.64
C LYS A 41 -6.19 -1.53 8.00
N MET A 42 -7.26 -0.87 7.62
CA MET A 42 -8.48 -1.47 7.09
C MET A 42 -8.23 -2.33 5.85
N GLU A 43 -7.30 -1.95 5.01
CA GLU A 43 -6.98 -2.68 3.78
C GLU A 43 -6.47 -4.10 4.05
N MET A 44 -5.85 -4.33 5.21
CA MET A 44 -5.38 -5.67 5.57
C MET A 44 -6.51 -6.68 5.74
N GLU A 45 -7.73 -6.21 6.00
CA GLU A 45 -8.91 -7.06 6.06
C GLU A 45 -9.72 -7.03 4.78
N LEU A 46 -9.95 -5.85 4.23
CA LEU A 46 -10.88 -5.67 3.11
C LEU A 46 -10.34 -6.27 1.81
N VAL A 47 -9.05 -6.13 1.55
CA VAL A 47 -8.46 -6.63 0.31
C VAL A 47 -8.48 -8.18 0.26
N PRO A 48 -8.06 -8.90 1.31
CA PRO A 48 -8.16 -10.36 1.30
C PRO A 48 -9.58 -10.88 1.17
N ARG A 49 -10.58 -10.17 1.72
CA ARG A 49 -11.98 -10.55 1.56
C ARG A 49 -12.43 -10.59 0.11
N GLU A 50 -11.82 -9.75 -0.72
CA GLU A 50 -12.10 -9.71 -2.15
C GLU A 50 -11.27 -10.72 -2.94
N GLY A 51 -10.46 -11.52 -2.26
CA GLY A 51 -9.68 -12.57 -2.88
C GLY A 51 -8.32 -12.13 -3.41
N TYR A 52 -7.82 -10.99 -2.98
CA TYR A 52 -6.52 -10.48 -3.43
C TYR A 52 -5.46 -10.62 -2.36
N ARG A 53 -4.22 -10.79 -2.81
CA ARG A 53 -3.06 -10.85 -1.96
C ARG A 53 -2.62 -9.45 -1.59
N ILE A 54 -2.31 -9.23 -0.32
CA ILE A 54 -1.80 -7.95 0.17
C ILE A 54 -0.60 -8.18 1.06
N LEU A 55 0.43 -7.35 0.90
CA LEU A 55 1.61 -7.35 1.76
C LEU A 55 1.59 -6.10 2.63
N PRO A 56 1.84 -6.26 3.93
CA PRO A 56 1.86 -5.12 4.84
C PRO A 56 3.18 -4.36 4.76
N LEU A 57 3.10 -3.05 4.87
CA LEU A 57 4.24 -2.17 5.06
C LEU A 57 4.11 -1.50 6.42
N LYS A 58 5.22 -1.39 7.13
CA LYS A 58 5.25 -0.65 8.39
C LYS A 58 5.33 0.82 8.08
N VAL A 59 4.17 1.47 8.03
CA VAL A 59 4.08 2.89 7.76
C VAL A 59 3.53 3.60 8.99
N THR A 60 4.24 4.59 9.47
CA THR A 60 3.70 5.53 10.44
C THR A 60 3.44 6.83 9.75
N ASN A 61 2.28 7.42 10.03
CA ASN A 61 1.99 8.74 9.53
C ASN A 61 3.00 9.72 10.12
N LEU A 62 3.67 10.47 9.25
CA LEU A 62 4.43 11.59 9.72
C LEU A 62 3.45 12.55 10.39
N SER A 63 3.72 12.86 11.63
CA SER A 63 2.94 13.85 12.33
C SER A 63 3.03 15.16 11.55
N ARG A 64 1.89 15.69 11.17
CA ARG A 64 1.82 17.02 10.61
C ARG A 64 1.96 18.06 11.71
N GLY A 65 2.28 17.61 12.92
CA GLY A 65 2.53 18.46 14.04
C GLY A 65 3.60 19.50 13.69
N ARG A 66 3.31 20.71 14.01
CA ARG A 66 4.17 21.83 13.74
C ARG A 66 4.83 22.30 15.02
N HIS A 67 4.83 21.44 16.02
CA HIS A 67 5.35 21.75 17.34
C HIS A 67 6.76 21.19 17.49
N LEU A 68 7.63 21.97 18.07
CA LEU A 68 9.02 21.58 18.33
C LEU A 68 9.10 20.35 19.26
N GLU A 69 8.13 20.20 20.14
CA GLU A 69 8.06 19.05 21.05
C GLU A 69 7.82 17.73 20.33
N ASP A 70 7.32 17.77 19.08
CA ASP A 70 7.12 16.59 18.27
C ASP A 70 8.36 16.21 17.45
N LEU A 71 9.44 16.94 17.58
CA LEU A 71 10.63 16.74 16.78
C LEU A 71 11.20 15.31 16.92
N ASN A 72 11.28 14.81 18.16
CA ASN A 72 11.77 13.47 18.41
C ASN A 72 10.83 12.41 17.79
N HIS A 73 9.54 12.65 17.91
CA HIS A 73 8.54 11.77 17.29
C HIS A 73 8.67 11.79 15.77
N ASN A 74 8.87 12.94 15.18
CA ASN A 74 9.03 13.09 13.73
C ASN A 74 10.31 12.42 13.24
N LEU A 75 11.40 12.47 13.99
CA LEU A 75 12.63 11.76 13.63
C LEU A 75 12.42 10.25 13.64
N HIS A 76 11.71 9.74 14.63
CA HIS A 76 11.38 8.32 14.69
C HIS A 76 10.45 7.92 13.53
N SER A 77 9.46 8.76 13.23
CA SER A 77 8.55 8.55 12.10
C SER A 77 9.30 8.59 10.77
N LEU A 78 10.27 9.48 10.63
CA LEU A 78 11.09 9.56 9.44
C LEU A 78 11.89 8.26 9.23
N LYS A 79 12.46 7.70 10.30
CA LYS A 79 13.14 6.42 10.24
C LYS A 79 12.18 5.33 9.75
N ASN A 80 10.96 5.29 10.28
CA ASN A 80 9.97 4.30 9.86
C ASN A 80 9.57 4.47 8.39
N VAL A 81 9.48 5.71 7.91
CA VAL A 81 9.22 5.97 6.49
C VAL A 81 10.36 5.45 5.62
N ILE A 82 11.60 5.66 6.05
CA ILE A 82 12.77 5.15 5.32
C ILE A 82 12.75 3.62 5.30
N ASP A 83 12.49 2.99 6.44
CA ASP A 83 12.42 1.54 6.53
C ASP A 83 11.30 0.98 5.66
N ALA A 84 10.12 1.61 5.66
CA ALA A 84 9.00 1.22 4.81
C ALA A 84 9.34 1.39 3.33
N SER A 85 10.07 2.44 2.97
CA SER A 85 10.51 2.66 1.60
C SER A 85 11.45 1.57 1.13
N HIS A 86 12.38 1.14 1.98
CA HIS A 86 13.28 0.02 1.66
C HIS A 86 12.52 -1.29 1.52
N GLU A 87 11.55 -1.53 2.39
CA GLU A 87 10.71 -2.71 2.34
C GLU A 87 9.88 -2.75 1.06
N ALA A 88 9.25 -1.62 0.72
CA ALA A 88 8.49 -1.50 -0.52
C ALA A 88 9.37 -1.73 -1.74
N ARG A 89 10.57 -1.16 -1.74
CA ARG A 89 11.51 -1.34 -2.84
C ARG A 89 11.89 -2.81 -3.01
N ARG A 90 12.11 -3.53 -1.91
CA ARG A 90 12.42 -4.96 -1.94
C ARG A 90 11.28 -5.75 -2.57
N VAL A 91 10.04 -5.47 -2.13
CA VAL A 91 8.85 -6.13 -2.67
C VAL A 91 8.73 -5.87 -4.17
N LEU A 92 8.93 -4.64 -4.60
CA LEU A 92 8.86 -4.28 -6.02
C LEU A 92 9.96 -4.96 -6.84
N GLN A 93 11.16 -5.07 -6.28
CA GLN A 93 12.26 -5.77 -6.94
C GLN A 93 11.99 -7.27 -7.09
N ASP A 94 11.37 -7.87 -6.08
CA ASP A 94 11.07 -9.31 -6.10
C ASP A 94 9.88 -9.63 -7.00
N PHE A 95 8.83 -8.83 -6.93
CA PHE A 95 7.63 -9.05 -7.73
C PHE A 95 7.80 -8.64 -9.18
N ARG A 96 8.61 -7.61 -9.44
CA ARG A 96 8.86 -7.05 -10.77
C ARG A 96 7.56 -6.66 -11.50
N PRO A 97 6.81 -5.71 -10.97
CA PRO A 97 5.56 -5.32 -11.60
C PRO A 97 5.81 -4.57 -12.91
N ASP A 98 4.87 -4.72 -13.83
CA ASP A 98 4.84 -3.91 -15.06
C ASP A 98 4.29 -2.52 -14.79
N ALA A 99 3.44 -2.39 -13.77
CA ALA A 99 2.83 -1.12 -13.40
C ALA A 99 2.54 -1.07 -11.91
N VAL A 100 2.55 0.13 -11.36
CA VAL A 100 2.15 0.41 -9.98
C VAL A 100 1.11 1.52 -10.02
N LEU A 101 -0.02 1.30 -9.36
CA LEU A 101 -1.11 2.27 -9.30
C LEU A 101 -1.52 2.52 -7.85
N GLY A 102 -1.65 3.78 -7.48
CA GLY A 102 -2.14 4.16 -6.16
C GLY A 102 -3.48 4.86 -6.27
N THR A 103 -4.40 4.54 -5.35
CA THR A 103 -5.71 5.17 -5.29
C THR A 103 -5.85 6.15 -4.13
N GLY A 104 -4.80 6.31 -3.35
CA GLY A 104 -4.77 7.25 -2.24
C GLY A 104 -4.62 6.59 -0.87
N GLY A 105 -4.51 7.44 0.14
CA GLY A 105 -4.33 6.99 1.52
C GLY A 105 -2.96 7.18 2.13
#